data_3d6464ca332916b25743ca8b2f6a148d
#
_entry.id   3d6464ca332916b25743ca8b2f6a148d
#
_cell.length_a   1.000
_cell.length_b   1.000
_cell.length_c   1.000
_cell.angle_alpha   90.00
_cell.angle_beta   90.00
_cell.angle_gamma   90.00
#
_symmetry.space_group_name_H-M   'P 1'
#
loop_
_entity.id
_entity.type
_entity.pdbx_description
1 polymer ?
#
loop_
_entity_poly.entity_id
_entity_poly.type
_entity_poly.pdbx_seq_one_letter_code
_entity_poly.pdbx_strand_id
1 'polypeptide(L)'
;MSNNRPSPYHYVRPEVIPLLASGALFTKADKAPTRASFAAAILDIGARNPNVVVLDADVSKSIGTNKFAAEFPERAFNFGIAEQNMFAAAAGMATTGLIPFACTYAVFASMRALDQVRNAIHYPGLNVKIAASHSGITPGPDGVTHQGQEDLSIMRAVANSTVIAPADPDTTTLAIHAAAAYEGPVYLSFTRDPVPKIFTPDYPFEIGKAVTVRDGKDVVIIAMRDLTAHALVAAEQLAAKGIDARVIDCPTLKPLDTETILAAARETGAVVTAENNVIFGGLGSAVAELLVENLPRPMQRIGVQDTFAESGPYLDLLDKYGLSAPHIAAAAEAVLKRK
;
A
#
# COMPACT_ATOMS: atom_id res chain seq x y z
N MET A 1 -34.93 13.87 -16.33
CA MET A 1 -35.12 12.48 -15.91
C MET A 1 -33.87 12.08 -15.13
N SER A 2 -33.94 12.02 -13.81
CA SER A 2 -32.82 11.59 -12.97
C SER A 2 -32.56 10.11 -13.27
N ASN A 3 -31.39 9.79 -13.82
CA ASN A 3 -30.94 8.42 -14.03
C ASN A 3 -30.77 7.79 -12.64
N ASN A 4 -31.76 7.03 -12.19
CA ASN A 4 -31.76 6.32 -10.91
C ASN A 4 -30.94 5.03 -11.01
N ARG A 5 -29.70 5.11 -11.56
CA ARG A 5 -28.77 3.99 -11.47
C ARG A 5 -28.10 4.05 -10.11
N PRO A 6 -27.97 2.91 -9.41
CA PRO A 6 -27.20 2.87 -8.17
C PRO A 6 -25.78 3.40 -8.43
N SER A 7 -25.19 4.02 -7.43
CA SER A 7 -23.78 4.47 -7.50
C SER A 7 -22.88 3.28 -7.84
N PRO A 8 -21.94 3.41 -8.77
CA PRO A 8 -20.98 2.36 -9.04
C PRO A 8 -19.92 2.20 -7.94
N TYR A 9 -19.90 3.09 -6.96
CA TYR A 9 -18.89 3.15 -5.91
C TYR A 9 -19.30 2.36 -4.67
N HIS A 10 -18.33 1.63 -4.11
CA HIS A 10 -18.46 0.88 -2.84
C HIS A 10 -17.41 1.41 -1.85
N TYR A 11 -17.82 1.66 -0.63
CA TYR A 11 -16.96 2.13 0.47
C TYR A 11 -16.24 3.46 0.20
N VAL A 12 -16.50 4.13 -0.91
CA VAL A 12 -15.95 5.47 -1.20
C VAL A 12 -16.81 6.53 -0.50
N ARG A 13 -16.16 7.46 0.19
CA ARG A 13 -16.82 8.55 0.90
C ARG A 13 -17.71 9.37 -0.04
N PRO A 14 -18.98 9.65 0.32
CA PRO A 14 -19.89 10.39 -0.55
C PRO A 14 -19.34 11.75 -0.99
N GLU A 15 -18.63 12.46 -0.11
CA GLU A 15 -18.02 13.77 -0.39
C GLU A 15 -16.83 13.69 -1.34
N VAL A 16 -16.23 12.52 -1.50
CA VAL A 16 -15.10 12.27 -2.41
C VAL A 16 -15.58 12.06 -3.84
N ILE A 17 -16.73 11.43 -4.05
CA ILE A 17 -17.24 11.09 -5.39
C ILE A 17 -17.30 12.30 -6.35
N PRO A 18 -17.84 13.48 -5.97
CA PRO A 18 -17.82 14.66 -6.82
C PRO A 18 -16.39 15.16 -7.13
N LEU A 19 -15.43 14.93 -6.23
CA LEU A 19 -14.05 15.35 -6.44
C LEU A 19 -13.32 14.44 -7.44
N LEU A 20 -13.69 13.15 -7.50
CA LEU A 20 -13.20 12.23 -8.52
C LEU A 20 -13.59 12.71 -9.91
N ALA A 21 -14.89 12.94 -10.14
CA ALA A 21 -15.43 13.35 -11.42
C ALA A 21 -14.92 14.73 -11.88
N SER A 22 -14.69 15.66 -10.95
CA SER A 22 -14.15 17.00 -11.26
C SER A 22 -12.64 17.05 -11.41
N GLY A 23 -11.91 15.95 -11.10
CA GLY A 23 -10.45 15.92 -11.06
C GLY A 23 -9.84 16.69 -9.86
N ALA A 24 -10.66 17.16 -8.92
CA ALA A 24 -10.22 17.98 -7.79
C ALA A 24 -9.81 17.18 -6.54
N LEU A 25 -9.75 15.86 -6.61
CA LEU A 25 -9.45 15.01 -5.45
C LEU A 25 -8.16 15.42 -4.75
N PHE A 26 -7.08 15.57 -5.51
CA PHE A 26 -5.75 15.86 -4.96
C PHE A 26 -5.57 17.31 -4.47
N THR A 27 -6.54 18.18 -4.70
CA THR A 27 -6.46 19.60 -4.27
C THR A 27 -7.46 19.94 -3.17
N LYS A 28 -8.63 19.28 -3.11
CA LYS A 28 -9.75 19.66 -2.26
C LYS A 28 -10.15 18.62 -1.21
N ALA A 29 -9.76 17.33 -1.38
CA ALA A 29 -10.08 16.31 -0.39
C ALA A 29 -9.33 16.52 0.92
N ASP A 30 -9.90 16.04 2.04
CA ASP A 30 -9.18 15.87 3.29
C ASP A 30 -8.03 14.87 3.09
N LYS A 31 -6.86 15.17 3.63
CA LYS A 31 -5.62 14.40 3.43
C LYS A 31 -4.90 14.18 4.75
N ALA A 32 -4.30 13.01 4.89
CA ALA A 32 -3.33 12.76 5.95
C ALA A 32 -2.25 11.78 5.46
N PRO A 33 -1.05 11.85 6.02
CA PRO A 33 -0.04 10.83 5.76
C PRO A 33 -0.42 9.52 6.47
N THR A 34 -0.31 8.38 5.79
CA THR A 34 -0.70 7.09 6.36
C THR A 34 0.14 6.70 7.57
N ARG A 35 1.39 7.19 7.65
CA ARG A 35 2.23 7.08 8.87
C ARG A 35 1.62 7.74 10.11
N ALA A 36 0.76 8.75 9.97
CA ALA A 36 0.06 9.35 11.12
C ALA A 36 -1.05 8.42 11.64
N SER A 37 -1.71 7.68 10.75
CA SER A 37 -2.67 6.63 11.12
C SER A 37 -1.96 5.49 11.86
N PHE A 38 -0.76 5.10 11.42
CA PHE A 38 0.08 4.17 12.16
C PHE A 38 0.33 4.66 13.59
N ALA A 39 0.79 5.91 13.76
CA ALA A 39 1.09 6.46 15.07
C ALA A 39 -0.13 6.48 16.02
N ALA A 40 -1.33 6.68 15.50
CA ALA A 40 -2.56 6.64 16.28
C ALA A 40 -2.98 5.20 16.63
N ALA A 41 -2.95 4.31 15.64
CA ALA A 41 -3.34 2.91 15.83
C ALA A 41 -2.42 2.16 16.79
N ILE A 42 -1.10 2.39 16.72
CA ILE A 42 -0.17 1.70 17.63
C ILE A 42 -0.32 2.15 19.09
N LEU A 43 -0.73 3.39 19.33
CA LEU A 43 -1.08 3.86 20.69
C LEU A 43 -2.30 3.10 21.23
N ASP A 44 -3.36 2.99 20.44
CA ASP A 44 -4.58 2.27 20.83
C ASP A 44 -4.28 0.78 21.09
N ILE A 45 -3.51 0.15 20.22
CA ILE A 45 -3.09 -1.26 20.38
C ILE A 45 -2.23 -1.41 21.63
N GLY A 46 -1.26 -0.53 21.85
CA GLY A 46 -0.38 -0.57 23.03
C GLY A 46 -1.13 -0.39 24.35
N ALA A 47 -2.21 0.40 24.37
CA ALA A 47 -3.06 0.54 25.55
C ALA A 47 -3.85 -0.74 25.87
N ARG A 48 -4.19 -1.54 24.86
CA ARG A 48 -4.99 -2.78 25.01
C ARG A 48 -4.14 -4.05 25.15
N ASN A 49 -2.90 -4.03 24.67
CA ASN A 49 -2.03 -5.20 24.67
C ASN A 49 -0.64 -4.86 25.24
N PRO A 50 -0.33 -5.31 26.48
CA PRO A 50 0.96 -5.04 27.13
C PRO A 50 2.13 -5.73 26.45
N ASN A 51 1.92 -6.77 25.63
CA ASN A 51 2.99 -7.47 24.92
C ASN A 51 3.47 -6.70 23.68
N VAL A 52 2.77 -5.65 23.26
CA VAL A 52 3.21 -4.81 22.15
C VAL A 52 4.35 -3.91 22.59
N VAL A 53 5.46 -3.99 21.87
CA VAL A 53 6.64 -3.13 22.03
C VAL A 53 6.97 -2.45 20.71
N VAL A 54 7.53 -1.25 20.77
CA VAL A 54 7.93 -0.46 19.58
C VAL A 54 9.44 -0.29 19.57
N LEU A 55 10.04 -0.63 18.45
CA LEU A 55 11.47 -0.45 18.18
C LEU A 55 11.63 0.58 17.08
N ASP A 56 12.60 1.46 17.21
CA ASP A 56 12.81 2.62 16.32
C ASP A 56 14.30 2.75 15.98
N ALA A 57 14.57 3.11 14.74
CA ALA A 57 15.93 3.34 14.23
C ALA A 57 16.26 4.85 14.08
N ASP A 58 16.01 5.64 15.13
CA ASP A 58 16.22 7.10 15.21
C ASP A 58 15.34 7.91 14.24
N VAL A 59 14.14 7.39 13.91
CA VAL A 59 13.17 8.04 13.02
C VAL A 59 11.84 8.34 13.72
N SER A 60 11.82 8.34 15.05
CA SER A 60 10.62 8.39 15.89
C SER A 60 9.71 9.58 15.59
N LYS A 61 10.26 10.78 15.39
CA LYS A 61 9.48 11.98 15.02
C LYS A 61 8.89 11.87 13.62
N SER A 62 9.62 11.24 12.72
CA SER A 62 9.20 11.09 11.33
C SER A 62 8.06 10.06 11.16
N ILE A 63 8.12 8.96 11.89
CA ILE A 63 7.10 7.89 11.82
C ILE A 63 5.98 8.10 12.85
N GLY A 64 6.25 8.87 13.92
CA GLY A 64 5.31 9.17 14.98
C GLY A 64 5.37 8.20 16.17
N THR A 65 6.38 7.33 16.24
CA THR A 65 6.61 6.39 17.36
C THR A 65 6.98 7.10 18.67
N ASN A 66 7.43 8.37 18.60
CA ASN A 66 7.67 9.21 19.77
C ASN A 66 6.43 9.38 20.67
N LYS A 67 5.22 9.27 20.11
CA LYS A 67 3.97 9.32 20.90
C LYS A 67 3.81 8.06 21.73
N PHE A 68 4.11 6.89 21.16
CA PHE A 68 4.11 5.62 21.89
C PHE A 68 5.18 5.63 22.99
N ALA A 69 6.39 6.14 22.71
CA ALA A 69 7.47 6.25 23.68
C ALA A 69 7.13 7.20 24.86
N ALA A 70 6.34 8.24 24.60
CA ALA A 70 5.88 9.13 25.66
C ALA A 70 4.85 8.49 26.60
N GLU A 71 3.95 7.65 26.08
CA GLU A 71 2.90 6.97 26.84
C GLU A 71 3.40 5.68 27.49
N PHE A 72 4.27 4.93 26.81
CA PHE A 72 4.78 3.62 27.25
C PHE A 72 6.32 3.56 27.17
N PRO A 73 7.06 4.35 27.99
CA PRO A 73 8.51 4.48 27.86
C PRO A 73 9.27 3.15 28.08
N GLU A 74 8.75 2.25 28.90
CA GLU A 74 9.36 0.94 29.18
C GLU A 74 9.15 -0.09 28.03
N ARG A 75 8.33 0.25 27.03
CA ARG A 75 8.01 -0.59 25.87
C ARG A 75 8.45 0.03 24.54
N ALA A 76 9.23 1.10 24.60
CA ALA A 76 9.75 1.81 23.43
C ALA A 76 11.28 1.82 23.45
N PHE A 77 11.91 1.37 22.38
CA PHE A 77 13.36 1.18 22.30
C PHE A 77 13.91 1.89 21.06
N ASN A 78 14.83 2.83 21.25
CA ASN A 78 15.56 3.46 20.14
C ASN A 78 16.94 2.80 19.99
N PHE A 79 17.19 2.24 18.80
CA PHE A 79 18.44 1.55 18.48
C PHE A 79 19.47 2.44 17.79
N GLY A 80 19.16 3.74 17.58
CA GLY A 80 19.95 4.59 16.72
C GLY A 80 19.82 4.18 15.24
N ILE A 81 20.68 4.72 14.38
CA ILE A 81 20.70 4.39 12.94
C ILE A 81 21.37 3.00 12.75
N ALA A 82 20.71 1.96 13.26
CA ALA A 82 21.23 0.59 13.29
C ALA A 82 20.12 -0.44 13.02
N GLU A 83 19.51 -0.37 11.85
CA GLU A 83 18.33 -1.18 11.48
C GLU A 83 18.60 -2.67 11.57
N GLN A 84 19.78 -3.14 11.20
CA GLN A 84 20.17 -4.55 11.31
C GLN A 84 20.11 -5.03 12.76
N ASN A 85 20.66 -4.24 13.70
CA ASN A 85 20.60 -4.53 15.13
C ASN A 85 19.15 -4.49 15.65
N MET A 86 18.37 -3.49 15.24
CA MET A 86 16.96 -3.35 15.61
C MET A 86 16.13 -4.57 15.18
N PHE A 87 16.27 -5.06 13.96
CA PHE A 87 15.51 -6.22 13.48
C PHE A 87 15.99 -7.52 14.13
N ALA A 88 17.28 -7.67 14.39
CA ALA A 88 17.79 -8.81 15.15
C ALA A 88 17.24 -8.82 16.60
N ALA A 89 17.20 -7.66 17.26
CA ALA A 89 16.61 -7.52 18.59
C ALA A 89 15.09 -7.77 18.58
N ALA A 90 14.37 -7.27 17.57
CA ALA A 90 12.93 -7.53 17.38
C ALA A 90 12.66 -9.05 17.29
N ALA A 91 13.48 -9.77 16.51
CA ALA A 91 13.39 -11.22 16.41
C ALA A 91 13.57 -11.89 17.78
N GLY A 92 14.61 -11.50 18.54
CA GLY A 92 14.83 -12.01 19.90
C GLY A 92 13.66 -11.72 20.84
N MET A 93 13.11 -10.51 20.83
CA MET A 93 11.95 -10.13 21.65
C MET A 93 10.71 -10.96 21.28
N ALA A 94 10.47 -11.24 20.00
CA ALA A 94 9.35 -12.07 19.58
C ALA A 94 9.42 -13.51 20.12
N THR A 95 10.61 -14.07 20.34
CA THR A 95 10.76 -15.40 20.95
C THR A 95 10.34 -15.45 22.41
N THR A 96 10.20 -14.31 23.07
CA THR A 96 9.73 -14.21 24.47
C THR A 96 8.23 -13.98 24.61
N GLY A 97 7.48 -13.99 23.48
CA GLY A 97 6.04 -13.73 23.45
C GLY A 97 5.64 -12.26 23.29
N LEU A 98 6.62 -11.36 23.11
CA LEU A 98 6.34 -9.98 22.77
C LEU A 98 5.94 -9.85 21.29
N ILE A 99 5.24 -8.76 20.97
CA ILE A 99 4.82 -8.40 19.62
C ILE A 99 5.56 -7.12 19.20
N PRO A 100 6.77 -7.22 18.65
CA PRO A 100 7.55 -6.07 18.25
C PRO A 100 7.00 -5.41 16.98
N PHE A 101 6.77 -4.09 17.04
CA PHE A 101 6.63 -3.23 15.88
C PHE A 101 7.99 -2.56 15.63
N ALA A 102 8.73 -3.06 14.66
CA ALA A 102 10.05 -2.53 14.27
C ALA A 102 9.88 -1.50 13.15
N CYS A 103 10.23 -0.25 13.45
CA CYS A 103 9.85 0.95 12.69
C CYS A 103 11.07 1.62 12.06
N THR A 104 11.07 1.73 10.73
CA THR A 104 12.06 2.50 9.96
C THR A 104 11.50 2.88 8.58
N TYR A 105 12.33 3.41 7.68
CA TYR A 105 11.91 3.67 6.31
C TYR A 105 11.95 2.40 5.45
N ALA A 106 11.11 2.34 4.44
CA ALA A 106 10.94 1.18 3.58
C ALA A 106 12.25 0.72 2.92
N VAL A 107 13.03 1.68 2.40
CA VAL A 107 14.33 1.41 1.79
C VAL A 107 15.32 0.76 2.78
N PHE A 108 15.27 1.13 4.05
CA PHE A 108 16.19 0.60 5.07
C PHE A 108 15.73 -0.76 5.60
N ALA A 109 14.42 -0.94 5.77
CA ALA A 109 13.85 -2.24 6.17
C ALA A 109 14.06 -3.31 5.11
N SER A 110 13.79 -2.97 3.83
CA SER A 110 13.80 -3.94 2.73
C SER A 110 15.18 -4.17 2.10
N MET A 111 16.15 -3.25 2.30
CA MET A 111 17.48 -3.39 1.70
C MET A 111 18.58 -3.47 2.75
N ARG A 112 18.78 -2.40 3.56
CA ARG A 112 19.89 -2.35 4.53
C ARG A 112 19.86 -3.51 5.52
N ALA A 113 18.67 -3.87 6.01
CA ALA A 113 18.49 -4.91 7.01
C ALA A 113 17.88 -6.21 6.45
N LEU A 114 17.89 -6.40 5.13
CA LEU A 114 17.21 -7.53 4.49
C LEU A 114 17.66 -8.89 5.01
N ASP A 115 18.94 -9.07 5.33
CA ASP A 115 19.44 -10.33 5.89
C ASP A 115 18.77 -10.66 7.22
N GLN A 116 18.71 -9.70 8.15
CA GLN A 116 18.08 -9.88 9.47
C GLN A 116 16.56 -10.06 9.33
N VAL A 117 15.93 -9.27 8.48
CA VAL A 117 14.49 -9.40 8.17
C VAL A 117 14.20 -10.80 7.63
N ARG A 118 14.97 -11.28 6.66
CA ARG A 118 14.79 -12.60 6.05
C ARG A 118 15.11 -13.75 7.01
N ASN A 119 16.30 -13.72 7.61
CA ASN A 119 16.84 -14.89 8.31
C ASN A 119 16.45 -14.94 9.79
N ALA A 120 16.36 -13.79 10.46
CA ALA A 120 15.99 -13.76 11.88
C ALA A 120 14.47 -13.69 12.10
N ILE A 121 13.69 -13.12 11.15
CA ILE A 121 12.25 -12.90 11.34
C ILE A 121 11.40 -13.85 10.46
N HIS A 122 11.57 -13.79 9.13
CA HIS A 122 10.67 -14.52 8.21
C HIS A 122 10.96 -16.00 8.14
N TYR A 123 12.25 -16.42 8.16
CA TYR A 123 12.61 -17.85 8.13
C TYR A 123 12.04 -18.63 9.31
N PRO A 124 12.19 -18.18 10.56
CA PRO A 124 11.57 -18.83 11.72
C PRO A 124 10.08 -18.50 11.91
N GLY A 125 9.50 -17.58 11.11
CA GLY A 125 8.09 -17.21 11.19
C GLY A 125 7.71 -16.42 12.44
N LEU A 126 8.63 -15.58 12.96
CA LEU A 126 8.42 -14.86 14.22
C LEU A 126 7.36 -13.74 14.08
N ASN A 127 6.63 -13.51 15.16
CA ASN A 127 5.55 -12.53 15.23
C ASN A 127 6.07 -11.09 15.34
N VAL A 128 6.77 -10.61 14.31
CA VAL A 128 7.30 -9.25 14.21
C VAL A 128 6.53 -8.45 13.15
N LYS A 129 6.14 -7.21 13.48
CA LYS A 129 5.49 -6.27 12.56
C LYS A 129 6.52 -5.25 12.09
N ILE A 130 6.86 -5.29 10.82
CA ILE A 130 7.81 -4.36 10.19
C ILE A 130 7.01 -3.16 9.67
N ALA A 131 7.07 -2.05 10.39
CA ALA A 131 6.35 -0.81 10.04
C ALA A 131 7.25 0.09 9.20
N ALA A 132 7.13 -0.03 7.88
CA ALA A 132 8.01 0.60 6.89
C ALA A 132 7.34 1.83 6.26
N SER A 133 7.79 3.01 6.65
CA SER A 133 7.30 4.27 6.09
C SER A 133 8.18 4.75 4.92
N HIS A 134 7.79 5.83 4.23
CA HIS A 134 8.57 6.38 3.10
C HIS A 134 8.66 5.43 1.89
N SER A 135 7.59 4.70 1.63
CA SER A 135 7.51 3.72 0.53
C SER A 135 7.33 4.38 -0.84
N GLY A 136 7.78 3.70 -1.90
CA GLY A 136 7.70 4.20 -3.27
C GLY A 136 8.44 5.52 -3.43
N ILE A 137 7.92 6.41 -4.28
CA ILE A 137 8.45 7.77 -4.48
C ILE A 137 7.76 8.82 -3.58
N THR A 138 6.96 8.38 -2.58
CA THR A 138 6.25 9.27 -1.65
C THR A 138 7.17 10.14 -0.77
N PRO A 139 8.46 9.81 -0.52
CA PRO A 139 9.38 10.74 0.13
C PRO A 139 9.57 12.07 -0.60
N GLY A 140 9.31 12.12 -1.91
CA GLY A 140 9.34 13.37 -2.66
C GLY A 140 10.66 14.14 -2.53
N PRO A 141 10.69 15.25 -1.75
CA PRO A 141 11.89 16.09 -1.60
C PRO A 141 13.12 15.39 -1.03
N ASP A 142 12.94 14.32 -0.23
CA ASP A 142 14.05 13.59 0.39
C ASP A 142 14.92 12.85 -0.66
N GLY A 143 14.35 12.58 -1.83
CA GLY A 143 15.07 12.01 -2.97
C GLY A 143 15.33 10.51 -2.89
N VAL A 144 16.06 10.01 -3.87
CA VAL A 144 16.23 8.58 -4.17
C VAL A 144 16.79 7.75 -3.01
N THR A 145 17.65 8.30 -2.19
CA THR A 145 18.26 7.58 -1.05
C THR A 145 17.26 7.21 0.05
N HIS A 146 16.07 7.84 0.03
CA HIS A 146 15.00 7.61 0.99
C HIS A 146 13.73 7.03 0.35
N GLN A 147 13.69 6.93 -0.98
CA GLN A 147 12.57 6.38 -1.74
C GLN A 147 12.65 4.85 -1.78
N GLY A 148 11.70 4.17 -1.15
CA GLY A 148 11.60 2.71 -1.15
C GLY A 148 10.84 2.22 -2.38
N GLN A 149 11.44 2.34 -3.57
CA GLN A 149 10.77 1.97 -4.83
C GLN A 149 10.68 0.45 -5.03
N GLU A 150 11.51 -0.32 -4.36
CA GLU A 150 11.67 -1.77 -4.55
C GLU A 150 11.11 -2.57 -3.36
N ASP A 151 10.61 -1.90 -2.33
CA ASP A 151 10.24 -2.52 -1.06
C ASP A 151 9.22 -3.66 -1.21
N LEU A 152 8.15 -3.43 -1.96
CA LEU A 152 7.11 -4.43 -2.20
C LEU A 152 7.66 -5.63 -2.99
N SER A 153 8.50 -5.39 -3.98
CA SER A 153 9.12 -6.42 -4.82
C SER A 153 10.03 -7.34 -4.02
N ILE A 154 10.88 -6.76 -3.18
CA ILE A 154 11.81 -7.49 -2.30
C ILE A 154 11.02 -8.29 -1.28
N MET A 155 10.09 -7.65 -0.57
CA MET A 155 9.34 -8.31 0.50
C MET A 155 8.38 -9.38 -0.02
N ARG A 156 7.84 -9.23 -1.23
CA ARG A 156 7.08 -10.28 -1.90
C ARG A 156 7.92 -11.53 -2.16
N ALA A 157 9.19 -11.36 -2.54
CA ALA A 157 10.11 -12.48 -2.81
C ALA A 157 10.52 -13.25 -1.55
N VAL A 158 10.46 -12.63 -0.37
CA VAL A 158 10.82 -13.29 0.90
C VAL A 158 9.74 -14.32 1.28
N ALA A 159 10.13 -15.56 1.53
CA ALA A 159 9.22 -16.62 1.99
C ALA A 159 8.59 -16.27 3.34
N ASN A 160 7.38 -16.75 3.61
CA ASN A 160 6.59 -16.50 4.84
C ASN A 160 6.26 -15.02 5.11
N SER A 161 6.51 -14.11 4.15
CA SER A 161 6.18 -12.70 4.29
C SER A 161 4.70 -12.46 4.03
N THR A 162 4.02 -11.76 4.93
CA THR A 162 2.74 -11.10 4.65
C THR A 162 3.04 -9.64 4.32
N VAL A 163 2.57 -9.15 3.15
CA VAL A 163 2.92 -7.81 2.65
C VAL A 163 1.66 -6.99 2.44
N ILE A 164 1.53 -5.90 3.19
CA ILE A 164 0.34 -5.04 3.24
C ILE A 164 0.73 -3.61 2.85
N ALA A 165 -0.03 -3.00 1.95
CA ALA A 165 0.18 -1.63 1.48
C ALA A 165 -1.19 -0.92 1.33
N PRO A 166 -1.75 -0.38 2.43
CA PRO A 166 -3.09 0.22 2.46
C PRO A 166 -3.15 1.53 1.67
N ALA A 167 -4.34 1.83 1.13
CA ALA A 167 -4.53 2.92 0.18
C ALA A 167 -4.57 4.32 0.81
N ASP A 168 -5.17 4.43 2.00
CA ASP A 168 -5.48 5.71 2.63
C ASP A 168 -5.36 5.65 4.16
N PRO A 169 -5.54 6.77 4.87
CA PRO A 169 -5.45 6.81 6.34
C PRO A 169 -6.39 5.86 7.07
N ASP A 170 -7.62 5.68 6.58
CA ASP A 170 -8.63 4.84 7.25
C ASP A 170 -8.30 3.35 7.07
N THR A 171 -8.01 2.93 5.84
CA THR A 171 -7.57 1.55 5.57
C THR A 171 -6.24 1.22 6.22
N THR A 172 -5.36 2.21 6.41
CA THR A 172 -4.12 2.04 7.18
C THR A 172 -4.41 1.69 8.63
N THR A 173 -5.35 2.39 9.27
CA THR A 173 -5.74 2.07 10.65
C THR A 173 -6.24 0.63 10.76
N LEU A 174 -7.13 0.20 9.85
CA LEU A 174 -7.65 -1.17 9.81
C LEU A 174 -6.53 -2.20 9.59
N ALA A 175 -5.61 -1.92 8.66
CA ALA A 175 -4.48 -2.80 8.36
C ALA A 175 -3.55 -3.02 9.55
N ILE A 176 -3.31 -1.98 10.36
CA ILE A 176 -2.45 -2.07 11.55
C ILE A 176 -3.10 -2.91 12.64
N HIS A 177 -4.41 -2.73 12.88
CA HIS A 177 -5.15 -3.57 13.81
C HIS A 177 -5.17 -5.04 13.35
N ALA A 178 -5.40 -5.30 12.08
CA ALA A 178 -5.36 -6.65 11.52
C ALA A 178 -3.96 -7.27 11.63
N ALA A 179 -2.90 -6.49 11.35
CA ALA A 179 -1.53 -6.94 11.50
C ALA A 179 -1.17 -7.27 12.95
N ALA A 180 -1.64 -6.49 13.92
CA ALA A 180 -1.41 -6.75 15.34
C ALA A 180 -2.06 -8.06 15.81
N ALA A 181 -3.21 -8.41 15.25
CA ALA A 181 -3.93 -9.64 15.53
C ALA A 181 -3.41 -10.86 14.75
N TYR A 182 -2.68 -10.65 13.65
CA TYR A 182 -2.14 -11.72 12.82
C TYR A 182 -0.92 -12.37 13.49
N GLU A 183 -0.91 -13.69 13.60
CA GLU A 183 0.25 -14.44 14.12
C GLU A 183 1.26 -14.67 12.98
N GLY A 184 2.46 -14.14 13.14
CA GLY A 184 3.53 -14.24 12.16
C GLY A 184 4.08 -12.89 11.67
N PRO A 185 5.08 -12.92 10.77
CA PRO A 185 5.73 -11.71 10.30
C PRO A 185 4.86 -10.96 9.29
N VAL A 186 4.75 -9.64 9.47
CA VAL A 186 4.00 -8.76 8.57
C VAL A 186 4.87 -7.57 8.19
N TYR A 187 4.95 -7.28 6.90
CA TYR A 187 5.52 -6.05 6.36
C TYR A 187 4.40 -5.07 6.00
N LEU A 188 4.43 -3.90 6.61
CA LEU A 188 3.46 -2.82 6.44
C LEU A 188 4.12 -1.65 5.72
N SER A 189 3.62 -1.31 4.53
CA SER A 189 4.18 -0.27 3.66
C SER A 189 3.35 1.01 3.72
N PHE A 190 3.93 2.13 4.19
CA PHE A 190 3.24 3.40 4.41
C PHE A 190 3.79 4.53 3.56
N THR A 191 2.91 5.49 3.20
CA THR A 191 3.32 6.73 2.53
C THR A 191 3.90 7.75 3.51
N ARG A 192 4.80 8.61 3.02
CA ARG A 192 5.29 9.78 3.75
C ARG A 192 4.36 10.97 3.59
N ASP A 193 4.07 11.34 2.36
CA ASP A 193 3.27 12.51 2.03
C ASP A 193 1.77 12.25 2.25
N PRO A 194 0.99 13.30 2.53
CA PRO A 194 -0.44 13.18 2.73
C PRO A 194 -1.15 12.68 1.47
N VAL A 195 -1.99 11.66 1.65
CA VAL A 195 -2.87 11.12 0.62
C VAL A 195 -4.33 11.43 0.95
N PRO A 196 -5.24 11.49 -0.06
CA PRO A 196 -6.66 11.71 0.18
C PRO A 196 -7.25 10.60 1.06
N LYS A 197 -8.15 10.97 1.97
CA LYS A 197 -9.03 10.02 2.66
C LYS A 197 -10.16 9.66 1.71
N ILE A 198 -10.12 8.49 1.13
CA ILE A 198 -11.07 8.07 0.09
C ILE A 198 -12.11 7.08 0.60
N PHE A 199 -11.79 6.28 1.60
CA PHE A 199 -12.67 5.23 2.07
C PHE A 199 -13.44 5.58 3.33
N THR A 200 -14.59 4.94 3.49
CA THR A 200 -15.42 5.00 4.69
C THR A 200 -14.87 4.05 5.77
N PRO A 201 -15.19 4.29 7.07
CA PRO A 201 -14.71 3.43 8.17
C PRO A 201 -15.19 1.98 8.13
N ASP A 202 -16.25 1.69 7.38
CA ASP A 202 -16.81 0.35 7.17
C ASP A 202 -16.17 -0.42 6.01
N TYR A 203 -15.03 0.08 5.47
CA TYR A 203 -14.24 -0.64 4.47
C TYR A 203 -13.86 -2.04 4.99
N PRO A 204 -14.15 -3.13 4.22
CA PRO A 204 -14.00 -4.51 4.68
C PRO A 204 -12.54 -4.98 4.54
N PHE A 205 -11.63 -4.44 5.34
CA PHE A 205 -10.23 -4.83 5.31
C PHE A 205 -10.05 -6.25 5.88
N GLU A 206 -9.45 -7.12 5.08
CA GLU A 206 -9.02 -8.46 5.47
C GLU A 206 -7.70 -8.79 4.79
N ILE A 207 -6.74 -9.38 5.54
CA ILE A 207 -5.45 -9.81 4.98
C ILE A 207 -5.69 -10.89 3.92
N GLY A 208 -5.17 -10.67 2.71
CA GLY A 208 -5.33 -11.58 1.58
C GLY A 208 -6.59 -11.34 0.74
N LYS A 209 -7.37 -10.29 1.03
CA LYS A 209 -8.53 -9.91 0.24
C LYS A 209 -8.32 -8.57 -0.47
N ALA A 210 -8.85 -8.50 -1.68
CA ALA A 210 -8.96 -7.30 -2.49
C ALA A 210 -10.42 -6.85 -2.54
N VAL A 211 -10.67 -5.55 -2.66
CA VAL A 211 -12.01 -4.98 -2.58
C VAL A 211 -12.35 -4.26 -3.89
N THR A 212 -13.46 -4.64 -4.53
CA THR A 212 -14.02 -3.84 -5.62
C THR A 212 -14.58 -2.55 -5.04
N VAL A 213 -13.99 -1.43 -5.39
CA VAL A 213 -14.36 -0.09 -4.89
C VAL A 213 -15.12 0.73 -5.92
N ARG A 214 -15.09 0.32 -7.19
CA ARG A 214 -15.95 0.84 -8.26
C ARG A 214 -16.29 -0.30 -9.24
N ASP A 215 -17.57 -0.47 -9.52
CA ASP A 215 -18.02 -1.39 -10.55
C ASP A 215 -17.68 -0.90 -11.96
N GLY A 216 -17.53 -1.85 -12.90
CA GLY A 216 -17.29 -1.60 -14.31
C GLY A 216 -17.15 -2.91 -15.09
N LYS A 217 -17.29 -2.84 -16.42
CA LYS A 217 -17.39 -4.04 -17.26
C LYS A 217 -16.39 -4.08 -18.42
N ASP A 218 -15.75 -2.96 -18.76
CA ASP A 218 -14.91 -2.88 -19.96
C ASP A 218 -13.46 -3.23 -19.70
N VAL A 219 -12.90 -2.80 -18.57
CA VAL A 219 -11.54 -3.01 -18.13
C VAL A 219 -11.50 -3.03 -16.60
N VAL A 220 -10.60 -3.81 -15.98
CA VAL A 220 -10.33 -3.72 -14.55
C VAL A 220 -8.99 -3.01 -14.31
N ILE A 221 -9.00 -2.05 -13.38
CA ILE A 221 -7.81 -1.40 -12.83
C ILE A 221 -7.61 -1.93 -11.42
N ILE A 222 -6.53 -2.67 -11.19
CA ILE A 222 -6.14 -3.19 -9.89
C ILE A 222 -5.05 -2.28 -9.35
N ALA A 223 -5.33 -1.59 -8.27
CA ALA A 223 -4.41 -0.60 -7.71
C ALA A 223 -4.05 -0.94 -6.26
N MET A 224 -2.94 -0.38 -5.80
CA MET A 224 -2.42 -0.58 -4.46
C MET A 224 -1.92 0.74 -3.89
N ARG A 225 -2.06 0.88 -2.57
CA ARG A 225 -1.57 2.03 -1.82
C ARG A 225 -2.14 3.35 -2.38
N ASP A 226 -1.36 4.40 -2.41
CA ASP A 226 -1.72 5.73 -2.90
C ASP A 226 -2.23 5.76 -4.36
N LEU A 227 -1.86 4.78 -5.20
CA LEU A 227 -2.36 4.74 -6.58
C LEU A 227 -3.81 4.28 -6.70
N THR A 228 -4.45 3.78 -5.65
CA THR A 228 -5.90 3.51 -5.66
C THR A 228 -6.71 4.81 -5.85
N ALA A 229 -6.28 5.91 -5.24
CA ALA A 229 -6.88 7.23 -5.46
C ALA A 229 -6.75 7.68 -6.92
N HIS A 230 -5.57 7.48 -7.53
CA HIS A 230 -5.33 7.77 -8.94
C HIS A 230 -6.13 6.88 -9.89
N ALA A 231 -6.31 5.59 -9.54
CA ALA A 231 -7.14 4.65 -10.30
C ALA A 231 -8.61 5.05 -10.32
N LEU A 232 -9.15 5.54 -9.20
CA LEU A 232 -10.53 6.06 -9.13
C LEU A 232 -10.71 7.31 -10.00
N VAL A 233 -9.76 8.25 -9.98
CA VAL A 233 -9.78 9.43 -10.87
C VAL A 233 -9.65 9.00 -12.34
N ALA A 234 -8.78 8.03 -12.66
CA ALA A 234 -8.64 7.49 -14.00
C ALA A 234 -9.94 6.84 -14.50
N ALA A 235 -10.67 6.14 -13.64
CA ALA A 235 -11.96 5.54 -13.99
C ALA A 235 -13.00 6.59 -14.36
N GLU A 236 -13.02 7.77 -13.73
CA GLU A 236 -13.89 8.89 -14.12
C GLU A 236 -13.47 9.53 -15.45
N GLN A 237 -12.16 9.66 -15.70
CA GLN A 237 -11.65 10.12 -17.00
C GLN A 237 -12.04 9.17 -18.14
N LEU A 238 -12.03 7.86 -17.88
CA LEU A 238 -12.48 6.83 -18.81
C LEU A 238 -14.01 6.86 -19.01
N ALA A 239 -14.78 7.04 -17.93
CA ALA A 239 -16.23 7.16 -18.00
C ALA A 239 -16.68 8.35 -18.87
N ALA A 240 -15.96 9.47 -18.80
CA ALA A 240 -16.20 10.62 -19.70
C ALA A 240 -15.98 10.30 -21.19
N LYS A 241 -15.22 9.22 -21.49
CA LYS A 241 -15.01 8.69 -22.86
C LYS A 241 -15.89 7.50 -23.20
N GLY A 242 -16.84 7.14 -22.31
CA GLY A 242 -17.75 6.01 -22.50
C GLY A 242 -17.16 4.65 -22.15
N ILE A 243 -16.01 4.59 -21.46
CA ILE A 243 -15.36 3.36 -21.00
C ILE A 243 -15.70 3.14 -19.53
N ASP A 244 -16.30 2.00 -19.21
CA ASP A 244 -16.76 1.63 -17.88
C ASP A 244 -15.70 0.78 -17.17
N ALA A 245 -14.82 1.43 -16.40
CA ALA A 245 -13.69 0.80 -15.72
C ALA A 245 -14.09 0.34 -14.32
N ARG A 246 -13.82 -0.96 -14.00
CA ARG A 246 -13.83 -1.47 -12.62
C ARG A 246 -12.56 -1.05 -11.91
N VAL A 247 -12.66 -0.68 -10.64
CA VAL A 247 -11.48 -0.42 -9.79
C VAL A 247 -11.49 -1.38 -8.61
N ILE A 248 -10.36 -2.06 -8.43
CA ILE A 248 -10.10 -2.94 -7.28
C ILE A 248 -8.95 -2.33 -6.47
N ASP A 249 -9.21 -2.06 -5.20
CA ASP A 249 -8.15 -1.82 -4.22
C ASP A 249 -7.59 -3.17 -3.75
N CYS A 250 -6.27 -3.32 -3.83
CA CYS A 250 -5.56 -4.55 -3.45
C CYS A 250 -4.58 -4.23 -2.32
N PRO A 251 -5.06 -4.09 -1.07
CA PRO A 251 -4.22 -3.65 0.05
C PRO A 251 -3.22 -4.72 0.52
N THR A 252 -3.36 -5.97 0.06
CA THR A 252 -2.47 -7.07 0.39
C THR A 252 -1.82 -7.62 -0.88
N LEU A 253 -0.49 -7.49 -0.97
CA LEU A 253 0.29 -8.06 -2.07
C LEU A 253 0.58 -9.54 -1.87
N LYS A 254 0.74 -9.95 -0.61
CA LYS A 254 1.02 -11.33 -0.23
C LYS A 254 0.36 -11.63 1.13
N PRO A 255 -0.56 -12.62 1.21
CA PRO A 255 -1.10 -13.37 0.07
C PRO A 255 -1.92 -12.49 -0.88
N LEU A 256 -1.93 -12.84 -2.17
CA LEU A 256 -2.72 -12.14 -3.19
C LEU A 256 -4.13 -12.73 -3.26
N ASP A 257 -5.15 -11.90 -3.41
CA ASP A 257 -6.54 -12.37 -3.65
C ASP A 257 -6.70 -12.82 -5.10
N THR A 258 -6.36 -14.08 -5.35
CA THR A 258 -6.40 -14.68 -6.68
C THR A 258 -7.83 -14.82 -7.20
N GLU A 259 -8.79 -15.09 -6.32
CA GLU A 259 -10.19 -15.31 -6.68
C GLU A 259 -10.84 -14.03 -7.24
N THR A 260 -10.76 -12.93 -6.48
CA THR A 260 -11.32 -11.63 -6.88
C THR A 260 -10.67 -11.12 -8.17
N ILE A 261 -9.34 -11.24 -8.29
CA ILE A 261 -8.58 -10.78 -9.46
C ILE A 261 -8.96 -11.59 -10.71
N LEU A 262 -9.01 -12.92 -10.63
CA LEU A 262 -9.38 -13.78 -11.76
C LEU A 262 -10.85 -13.59 -12.18
N ALA A 263 -11.77 -13.40 -11.23
CA ALA A 263 -13.16 -13.11 -11.52
C ALA A 263 -13.29 -11.79 -12.30
N ALA A 264 -12.67 -10.73 -11.80
CA ALA A 264 -12.68 -9.43 -12.46
C ALA A 264 -12.04 -9.47 -13.87
N ALA A 265 -10.89 -10.16 -14.01
CA ALA A 265 -10.22 -10.31 -15.30
C ALA A 265 -11.05 -11.14 -16.30
N ARG A 266 -11.82 -12.10 -15.82
CA ARG A 266 -12.74 -12.89 -16.67
C ARG A 266 -13.89 -12.04 -17.18
N GLU A 267 -14.49 -11.25 -16.30
CA GLU A 267 -15.66 -10.42 -16.63
C GLU A 267 -15.32 -9.23 -17.52
N THR A 268 -14.18 -8.57 -17.26
CA THR A 268 -13.79 -7.37 -17.99
C THR A 268 -12.92 -7.64 -19.22
N GLY A 269 -12.22 -8.75 -19.27
CA GLY A 269 -11.40 -9.20 -20.41
C GLY A 269 -10.10 -8.40 -20.66
N ALA A 270 -9.85 -7.31 -19.93
CA ALA A 270 -8.65 -6.49 -20.03
C ALA A 270 -8.24 -5.98 -18.64
N VAL A 271 -6.94 -5.94 -18.35
CA VAL A 271 -6.40 -5.66 -16.99
C VAL A 271 -5.36 -4.54 -17.04
N VAL A 272 -5.46 -3.60 -16.09
CA VAL A 272 -4.40 -2.64 -15.77
C VAL A 272 -4.02 -2.83 -14.31
N THR A 273 -2.73 -2.81 -13.98
CA THR A 273 -2.26 -2.70 -12.60
C THR A 273 -1.59 -1.37 -12.36
N ALA A 274 -1.74 -0.81 -11.15
CA ALA A 274 -1.14 0.47 -10.79
C ALA A 274 -0.53 0.40 -9.38
N GLU A 275 0.79 0.61 -9.31
CA GLU A 275 1.57 0.57 -8.07
C GLU A 275 2.65 1.66 -8.05
N ASN A 276 2.82 2.31 -6.91
CA ASN A 276 3.94 3.22 -6.66
C ASN A 276 5.15 2.40 -6.17
N ASN A 277 5.68 1.61 -7.05
CA ASN A 277 6.79 0.68 -6.85
C ASN A 277 7.49 0.49 -8.20
N VAL A 278 8.72 -0.03 -8.19
CA VAL A 278 9.36 -0.45 -9.44
C VAL A 278 8.49 -1.49 -10.15
N ILE A 279 8.43 -1.41 -11.47
CA ILE A 279 7.52 -2.25 -12.29
C ILE A 279 7.81 -3.76 -12.20
N PHE A 280 8.95 -4.14 -11.63
CA PHE A 280 9.41 -5.51 -11.50
C PHE A 280 9.11 -6.07 -10.10
N GLY A 281 8.52 -7.26 -10.02
CA GLY A 281 8.37 -8.03 -8.78
C GLY A 281 7.21 -7.63 -7.86
N GLY A 282 6.57 -6.46 -8.07
CA GLY A 282 5.45 -5.97 -7.26
C GLY A 282 4.08 -6.50 -7.70
N LEU A 283 3.04 -5.68 -7.55
CA LEU A 283 1.64 -6.01 -7.88
C LEU A 283 1.48 -6.41 -9.34
N GLY A 284 2.03 -5.62 -10.26
CA GLY A 284 1.91 -5.90 -11.69
C GLY A 284 2.53 -7.23 -12.09
N SER A 285 3.65 -7.62 -11.47
CA SER A 285 4.26 -8.93 -11.68
C SER A 285 3.41 -10.05 -11.08
N ALA A 286 2.89 -9.86 -9.86
CA ALA A 286 2.04 -10.85 -9.19
C ALA A 286 0.77 -11.16 -9.99
N VAL A 287 0.11 -10.11 -10.50
CA VAL A 287 -1.09 -10.28 -11.34
C VAL A 287 -0.73 -10.89 -12.70
N ALA A 288 0.41 -10.54 -13.31
CA ALA A 288 0.84 -11.13 -14.57
C ALA A 288 1.12 -12.63 -14.43
N GLU A 289 1.83 -13.05 -13.38
CA GLU A 289 2.07 -14.46 -13.03
C GLU A 289 0.74 -15.21 -12.87
N LEU A 290 -0.18 -14.67 -12.07
CA LEU A 290 -1.51 -15.25 -11.86
C LEU A 290 -2.28 -15.41 -13.17
N LEU A 291 -2.28 -14.37 -14.02
CA LEU A 291 -3.03 -14.40 -15.28
C LEU A 291 -2.45 -15.38 -16.28
N VAL A 292 -1.12 -15.43 -16.46
CA VAL A 292 -0.51 -16.32 -17.45
C VAL A 292 -0.72 -17.79 -17.10
N GLU A 293 -0.76 -18.11 -15.80
CA GLU A 293 -0.97 -19.47 -15.32
C GLU A 293 -2.43 -19.93 -15.35
N ASN A 294 -3.41 -19.03 -15.22
CA ASN A 294 -4.81 -19.40 -15.00
C ASN A 294 -5.79 -18.84 -16.04
N LEU A 295 -5.60 -17.63 -16.52
CA LEU A 295 -6.53 -16.92 -17.40
C LEU A 295 -5.81 -15.84 -18.21
N PRO A 296 -5.04 -16.19 -19.25
CA PRO A 296 -4.33 -15.18 -20.06
C PRO A 296 -5.26 -14.09 -20.59
N ARG A 297 -4.94 -12.85 -20.29
CA ARG A 297 -5.69 -11.66 -20.72
C ARG A 297 -4.70 -10.54 -21.11
N PRO A 298 -5.07 -9.66 -22.04
CA PRO A 298 -4.33 -8.44 -22.29
C PRO A 298 -4.16 -7.64 -21.01
N MET A 299 -2.91 -7.30 -20.70
CA MET A 299 -2.56 -6.58 -19.48
C MET A 299 -1.59 -5.44 -19.78
N GLN A 300 -1.74 -4.33 -19.04
CA GLN A 300 -0.81 -3.22 -18.99
C GLN A 300 -0.45 -2.95 -17.53
N ARG A 301 0.82 -2.68 -17.26
CA ARG A 301 1.33 -2.39 -15.91
C ARG A 301 1.75 -0.93 -15.81
N ILE A 302 1.34 -0.25 -14.74
CA ILE A 302 1.79 1.07 -14.32
C ILE A 302 2.63 0.89 -13.06
N GLY A 303 3.85 1.37 -13.11
CA GLY A 303 4.86 1.34 -12.05
C GLY A 303 6.08 2.13 -12.51
N VAL A 304 6.96 2.50 -11.58
CA VAL A 304 8.22 3.16 -11.91
C VAL A 304 9.03 2.23 -12.82
N GLN A 305 9.42 2.75 -13.97
CA GLN A 305 10.20 1.97 -14.94
C GLN A 305 11.61 1.68 -14.39
N ASP A 306 12.45 1.01 -15.14
CA ASP A 306 13.83 0.69 -14.74
C ASP A 306 14.69 1.96 -14.62
N THR A 307 14.37 2.78 -13.60
CA THR A 307 15.06 4.04 -13.31
C THR A 307 14.86 4.43 -11.86
N PHE A 308 15.82 5.13 -11.31
CA PHE A 308 15.65 5.83 -10.03
C PHE A 308 14.83 7.12 -10.24
N ALA A 309 13.99 7.46 -9.25
CA ALA A 309 13.33 8.75 -9.22
C ALA A 309 14.31 9.85 -8.76
N GLU A 310 13.79 11.04 -8.47
CA GLU A 310 14.58 12.21 -8.04
C GLU A 310 13.88 12.95 -6.92
N SER A 311 14.51 14.02 -6.42
CA SER A 311 13.88 14.94 -5.46
C SER A 311 12.89 15.86 -6.17
N GLY A 312 11.69 16.02 -5.59
CA GLY A 312 10.65 16.89 -6.13
C GLY A 312 9.34 16.80 -5.35
N PRO A 313 8.35 17.65 -5.66
CA PRO A 313 7.01 17.51 -5.10
C PRO A 313 6.39 16.17 -5.50
N TYR A 314 5.78 15.48 -4.54
CA TYR A 314 5.30 14.12 -4.73
C TYR A 314 4.36 13.94 -5.94
N LEU A 315 3.36 14.82 -6.10
CA LEU A 315 2.41 14.70 -7.21
C LEU A 315 3.07 14.95 -8.58
N ASP A 316 4.04 15.85 -8.64
CA ASP A 316 4.80 16.13 -9.87
C ASP A 316 5.67 14.93 -10.25
N LEU A 317 6.25 14.25 -9.25
CA LEU A 317 7.01 13.02 -9.49
C LEU A 317 6.09 11.89 -9.99
N LEU A 318 4.89 11.71 -9.42
CA LEU A 318 3.92 10.72 -9.92
C LEU A 318 3.59 10.96 -11.40
N ASP A 319 3.40 12.21 -11.79
CA ASP A 319 3.13 12.54 -13.19
C ASP A 319 4.36 12.29 -14.07
N LYS A 320 5.53 12.79 -13.66
CA LYS A 320 6.78 12.62 -14.41
C LYS A 320 7.16 11.16 -14.66
N TYR A 321 6.93 10.30 -13.66
CA TYR A 321 7.26 8.87 -13.75
C TYR A 321 6.12 7.98 -14.27
N GLY A 322 5.05 8.60 -14.79
CA GLY A 322 3.97 7.88 -15.47
C GLY A 322 3.01 7.13 -14.54
N LEU A 323 2.85 7.57 -13.29
CA LEU A 323 2.04 6.93 -12.27
C LEU A 323 0.69 7.63 -12.03
N SER A 324 0.50 8.84 -12.57
CA SER A 324 -0.70 9.65 -12.31
C SER A 324 -1.95 9.12 -13.03
N ALA A 325 -3.13 9.60 -12.64
CA ALA A 325 -4.41 9.16 -13.20
C ALA A 325 -4.50 9.23 -14.73
N PRO A 326 -4.01 10.27 -15.43
CA PRO A 326 -3.98 10.29 -16.89
C PRO A 326 -3.20 9.12 -17.51
N HIS A 327 -2.09 8.72 -16.91
CA HIS A 327 -1.27 7.60 -17.38
C HIS A 327 -1.99 6.26 -17.19
N ILE A 328 -2.68 6.07 -16.05
CA ILE A 328 -3.51 4.89 -15.81
C ILE A 328 -4.66 4.81 -16.80
N ALA A 329 -5.33 5.94 -17.08
CA ALA A 329 -6.39 6.00 -18.08
C ALA A 329 -5.88 5.67 -19.50
N ALA A 330 -4.73 6.22 -19.90
CA ALA A 330 -4.10 5.91 -21.18
C ALA A 330 -3.72 4.42 -21.29
N ALA A 331 -3.22 3.81 -20.22
CA ALA A 331 -2.94 2.38 -20.18
C ALA A 331 -4.20 1.53 -20.36
N ALA A 332 -5.33 1.94 -19.77
CA ALA A 332 -6.62 1.28 -19.95
C ALA A 332 -7.11 1.39 -21.40
N GLU A 333 -6.99 2.55 -22.01
CA GLU A 333 -7.33 2.73 -23.44
C GLU A 333 -6.42 1.88 -24.36
N ALA A 334 -5.14 1.78 -24.01
CA ALA A 334 -4.18 0.98 -24.80
C ALA A 334 -4.45 -0.52 -24.69
N VAL A 335 -4.76 -1.03 -23.48
CA VAL A 335 -5.02 -2.47 -23.30
C VAL A 335 -6.33 -2.90 -23.93
N LEU A 336 -7.34 -2.05 -23.96
CA LEU A 336 -8.62 -2.31 -24.62
C LEU A 336 -8.48 -2.53 -26.13
N LYS A 337 -7.50 -1.90 -26.79
CA LYS A 337 -7.22 -2.12 -28.22
C LYS A 337 -6.63 -3.52 -28.51
N ARG A 338 -6.22 -4.23 -27.46
CA ARG A 338 -5.64 -5.57 -27.53
C ARG A 338 -6.64 -6.67 -27.09
N LYS A 339 -7.83 -6.27 -26.64
CA LYS A 339 -8.93 -7.13 -26.24
C LYS A 339 -9.63 -7.72 -27.47
#